data_ee6190f61b7125307f9a280013d4dd13
#
_entry.id   ee6190f61b7125307f9a280013d4dd13
#
_cell.length_a   1.000
_cell.length_b   1.000
_cell.length_c   1.000
_cell.angle_alpha   90.00
_cell.angle_beta   90.00
_cell.angle_gamma   90.00
#
_symmetry.space_group_name_H-M   'P 1'
#
loop_
_entity.id
_entity.type
_entity.pdbx_description
1 polymer ?
#
loop_
_entity_poly.entity_id
_entity_poly.type
_entity_poly.pdbx_seq_one_letter_code
_entity_poly.pdbx_strand_id
1 'polypeptide(L)'
;MFYWNYESPSCSRGGSEPQILSTSGATILANNEYSDFALLSLNEDPKNLSGYDPYYLGWDRITSLSSTGVVGIHHPSGDVKKIATSFNLPANTTPYWRVNWSQTTNGFSVTEGGSSGSPLLTRNTHRVIGQLFGGSDINCNNPAADYAIYGQFHLSWDYGTNPQRRLKDWLDPNNTGAQFVDGIPVPEPEPDPDPYVIHINGSFYQLNCPLLENQKVTVDHWGGAYDVCKNQEVVLEFTSNKKNLTCSLWDGTGPFYL
;
A
#
# COMPACT_ATOMS: atom_id res chain seq x y z
N MET A 1 13.43 -12.81 10.72
CA MET A 1 12.37 -11.96 11.31
C MET A 1 11.95 -10.96 10.28
N PHE A 2 10.63 -10.72 10.15
CA PHE A 2 10.03 -9.77 9.21
C PHE A 2 9.29 -8.73 10.02
N TYR A 3 9.55 -7.44 9.77
CA TYR A 3 8.85 -6.33 10.39
C TYR A 3 7.74 -5.84 9.47
N TRP A 4 6.58 -5.59 10.05
CA TRP A 4 5.38 -5.17 9.34
C TRP A 4 5.00 -3.77 9.78
N ASN A 5 4.45 -2.99 8.85
CA ASN A 5 4.00 -1.62 9.09
C ASN A 5 5.06 -0.73 9.77
N TYR A 6 6.34 -0.96 9.47
CA TYR A 6 7.44 -0.18 10.03
C TYR A 6 7.52 1.18 9.31
N GLU A 7 6.60 2.06 9.65
CA GLU A 7 6.45 3.38 9.03
C GLU A 7 6.29 4.48 10.08
N SER A 8 6.71 5.69 9.73
CA SER A 8 6.56 6.84 10.62
C SER A 8 5.07 7.18 10.79
N PRO A 9 4.61 7.43 12.01
CA PRO A 9 3.22 7.81 12.28
C PRO A 9 2.87 9.21 11.72
N SER A 10 3.86 9.96 11.27
CA SER A 10 3.67 11.29 10.68
C SER A 10 4.74 11.60 9.64
N CYS A 11 4.49 12.58 8.78
CA CYS A 11 5.48 13.10 7.82
C CYS A 11 6.54 14.00 8.46
N SER A 12 6.53 14.19 9.76
CA SER A 12 7.51 15.01 10.49
C SER A 12 8.85 14.30 10.59
N ARG A 13 9.95 15.02 10.35
CA ARG A 13 11.30 14.50 10.59
C ARG A 13 11.52 14.30 12.08
N GLY A 14 12.14 13.17 12.47
CA GLY A 14 12.50 12.90 13.86
C GLY A 14 11.34 12.42 14.74
N GLY A 15 10.29 11.84 14.14
CA GLY A 15 9.24 11.12 14.87
C GLY A 15 9.79 9.93 15.66
N SER A 16 9.03 9.47 16.65
CA SER A 16 9.34 8.23 17.36
C SER A 16 9.27 7.03 16.43
N GLU A 17 10.10 6.02 16.69
CA GLU A 17 9.98 4.74 15.99
C GLU A 17 8.59 4.14 16.22
N PRO A 18 8.02 3.52 15.17
CA PRO A 18 6.72 2.86 15.28
C PRO A 18 6.81 1.62 16.19
N GLN A 19 5.67 1.16 16.67
CA GLN A 19 5.58 -0.13 17.31
C GLN A 19 6.01 -1.22 16.34
N ILE A 20 6.89 -2.11 16.80
CA ILE A 20 7.35 -3.23 15.99
C ILE A 20 6.28 -4.32 15.98
N LEU A 21 5.72 -4.57 14.81
CA LEU A 21 4.94 -5.77 14.50
C LEU A 21 5.85 -6.72 13.74
N SER A 22 5.97 -7.98 14.15
CA SER A 22 6.89 -8.90 13.51
C SER A 22 6.38 -10.33 13.45
N THR A 23 6.82 -11.05 12.41
CA THR A 23 6.72 -12.50 12.28
C THR A 23 8.10 -13.10 12.10
N SER A 24 8.23 -14.40 12.31
CA SER A 24 9.51 -15.11 12.23
C SER A 24 9.47 -16.31 11.30
N GLY A 25 10.61 -16.55 10.66
CA GLY A 25 10.83 -17.73 9.82
C GLY A 25 10.15 -17.68 8.46
N ALA A 26 10.84 -18.25 7.48
CA ALA A 26 10.34 -18.45 6.14
C ALA A 26 11.09 -19.59 5.46
N THR A 27 10.47 -20.17 4.44
CA THR A 27 11.07 -21.17 3.55
C THR A 27 11.24 -20.57 2.16
N ILE A 28 12.39 -20.75 1.53
CA ILE A 28 12.61 -20.32 0.15
C ILE A 28 11.86 -21.28 -0.78
N LEU A 29 10.96 -20.75 -1.58
CA LEU A 29 10.23 -21.50 -2.60
C LEU A 29 10.94 -21.45 -3.95
N ALA A 30 11.42 -20.28 -4.34
CA ALA A 30 12.16 -20.08 -5.58
C ALA A 30 13.13 -18.90 -5.45
N ASN A 31 14.24 -18.95 -6.18
CA ASN A 31 15.17 -17.83 -6.35
C ASN A 31 15.93 -17.93 -7.65
N ASN A 32 16.44 -16.81 -8.14
CA ASN A 32 17.29 -16.80 -9.32
C ASN A 32 18.16 -15.54 -9.35
N GLU A 33 19.45 -15.72 -9.53
CA GLU A 33 20.43 -14.64 -9.63
C GLU A 33 20.34 -13.85 -10.94
N TYR A 34 19.73 -14.40 -12.00
CA TYR A 34 19.65 -13.71 -13.30
C TYR A 34 18.86 -12.39 -13.22
N SER A 35 17.72 -12.40 -12.54
CA SER A 35 16.89 -11.21 -12.28
C SER A 35 16.86 -10.84 -10.80
N ASP A 36 17.67 -11.50 -9.99
CA ASP A 36 17.85 -11.26 -8.55
C ASP A 36 16.52 -11.24 -7.79
N PHE A 37 15.84 -12.38 -7.75
CA PHE A 37 14.63 -12.53 -6.94
C PHE A 37 14.74 -13.68 -5.94
N ALA A 38 14.00 -13.58 -4.85
CA ALA A 38 13.69 -14.66 -3.94
C ALA A 38 12.20 -14.65 -3.56
N LEU A 39 11.53 -15.79 -3.71
CA LEU A 39 10.16 -16.01 -3.26
C LEU A 39 10.20 -16.82 -1.97
N LEU A 40 9.56 -16.32 -0.94
CA LEU A 40 9.51 -16.92 0.38
C LEU A 40 8.08 -17.32 0.74
N SER A 41 7.93 -18.47 1.39
CA SER A 41 6.73 -18.80 2.16
C SER A 41 6.98 -18.45 3.62
N LEU A 42 6.18 -17.57 4.18
CA LEU A 42 6.30 -17.19 5.58
C LEU A 42 5.79 -18.33 6.49
N ASN A 43 6.43 -18.54 7.63
CA ASN A 43 5.97 -19.53 8.62
C ASN A 43 4.76 -19.03 9.40
N GLU A 44 4.63 -17.71 9.54
CA GLU A 44 3.54 -17.04 10.25
C GLU A 44 2.84 -16.06 9.32
N ASP A 45 1.50 -16.10 9.29
CA ASP A 45 0.71 -15.21 8.46
C ASP A 45 0.60 -13.82 9.12
N PRO A 46 1.07 -12.74 8.48
CA PRO A 46 1.04 -11.41 9.06
C PRO A 46 -0.37 -10.87 9.33
N LYS A 47 -1.41 -11.39 8.65
CA LYS A 47 -2.81 -11.02 8.94
C LYS A 47 -3.27 -11.40 10.35
N ASN A 48 -2.55 -12.32 11.01
CA ASN A 48 -2.85 -12.73 12.38
C ASN A 48 -2.26 -11.78 13.43
N LEU A 49 -1.49 -10.76 13.01
CA LEU A 49 -0.97 -9.74 13.92
C LEU A 49 -2.08 -8.75 14.28
N SER A 50 -2.28 -8.56 15.58
CA SER A 50 -3.28 -7.61 16.08
C SER A 50 -2.96 -6.18 15.64
N GLY A 51 -3.94 -5.51 15.06
CA GLY A 51 -3.80 -4.12 14.59
C GLY A 51 -3.02 -3.97 13.28
N TYR A 52 -2.90 -5.06 12.50
CA TYR A 52 -2.25 -5.02 11.20
C TYR A 52 -3.16 -5.61 10.12
N ASP A 53 -3.50 -4.77 9.14
CA ASP A 53 -4.26 -5.15 7.95
C ASP A 53 -3.33 -5.10 6.73
N PRO A 54 -2.78 -6.24 6.28
CA PRO A 54 -1.88 -6.27 5.15
C PRO A 54 -2.61 -6.01 3.84
N TYR A 55 -2.00 -5.20 2.98
CA TYR A 55 -2.39 -5.08 1.58
C TYR A 55 -1.50 -5.99 0.74
N TYR A 56 -2.08 -6.90 -0.02
CA TYR A 56 -1.35 -7.77 -0.93
C TYR A 56 -1.13 -7.07 -2.26
N LEU A 57 0.13 -6.80 -2.61
CA LEU A 57 0.47 -6.17 -3.88
C LEU A 57 0.13 -7.08 -5.06
N GLY A 58 -0.45 -6.47 -6.09
CA GLY A 58 -0.56 -7.11 -7.41
C GLY A 58 0.77 -7.07 -8.16
N TRP A 59 0.82 -7.79 -9.26
CA TRP A 59 2.00 -7.86 -10.12
C TRP A 59 1.63 -7.76 -11.61
N ASP A 60 2.61 -7.41 -12.43
CA ASP A 60 2.44 -7.29 -13.88
C ASP A 60 3.69 -7.82 -14.60
N ARG A 61 3.49 -8.71 -15.58
CA ARG A 61 4.54 -9.29 -16.43
C ARG A 61 4.83 -8.43 -17.66
N ILE A 62 4.61 -7.14 -17.56
CA ILE A 62 4.81 -6.22 -18.67
C ILE A 62 6.25 -6.21 -19.14
N THR A 63 6.46 -6.27 -20.44
CA THR A 63 7.78 -6.23 -21.07
C THR A 63 8.15 -4.86 -21.62
N SER A 64 7.14 -4.00 -21.80
CA SER A 64 7.30 -2.63 -22.28
C SER A 64 6.37 -1.70 -21.53
N LEU A 65 6.94 -0.76 -20.81
CA LEU A 65 6.20 0.18 -19.98
C LEU A 65 5.64 1.31 -20.85
N SER A 66 4.36 1.58 -20.70
CA SER A 66 3.65 2.68 -21.38
C SER A 66 3.13 3.73 -20.43
N SER A 67 3.50 3.66 -19.16
CA SER A 67 2.89 4.45 -18.10
C SER A 67 3.67 5.70 -17.72
N THR A 68 3.11 6.47 -16.79
CA THR A 68 3.59 7.76 -16.31
C THR A 68 4.70 7.67 -15.25
N GLY A 69 5.56 6.66 -15.31
CA GLY A 69 6.68 6.46 -14.37
C GLY A 69 6.44 5.35 -13.36
N VAL A 70 7.30 5.32 -12.35
CA VAL A 70 7.37 4.25 -11.36
C VAL A 70 7.52 4.77 -9.92
N VAL A 71 7.22 3.91 -8.97
CA VAL A 71 7.36 4.16 -7.52
C VAL A 71 8.09 2.99 -6.87
N GLY A 72 9.05 3.28 -6.01
CA GLY A 72 9.67 2.31 -5.09
C GLY A 72 9.18 2.58 -3.66
N ILE A 73 8.86 1.53 -2.94
CA ILE A 73 8.57 1.58 -1.50
C ILE A 73 9.59 0.69 -0.82
N HIS A 74 10.39 1.26 0.09
CA HIS A 74 11.58 0.60 0.60
C HIS A 74 11.94 1.03 2.03
N HIS A 75 12.90 0.34 2.63
CA HIS A 75 13.46 0.63 3.95
C HIS A 75 14.99 0.85 3.83
N PRO A 76 15.44 2.08 3.52
CA PRO A 76 16.85 2.38 3.36
C PRO A 76 17.56 2.32 4.71
N SER A 77 18.71 1.66 4.77
CA SER A 77 19.59 1.58 5.96
C SER A 77 18.87 1.13 7.25
N GLY A 78 17.79 0.38 7.13
CA GLY A 78 16.96 -0.06 8.26
C GLY A 78 16.03 1.03 8.81
N ASP A 79 15.93 2.17 8.15
CA ASP A 79 15.00 3.26 8.53
C ASP A 79 13.54 2.88 8.23
N VAL A 80 12.61 3.65 8.78
CA VAL A 80 11.18 3.53 8.49
C VAL A 80 10.89 3.62 7.00
N LYS A 81 9.75 3.10 6.60
CA LYS A 81 9.29 3.07 5.21
C LYS A 81 9.48 4.42 4.49
N LYS A 82 10.07 4.38 3.32
CA LYS A 82 10.25 5.52 2.41
C LYS A 82 9.62 5.25 1.07
N ILE A 83 9.31 6.32 0.36
CA ILE A 83 8.79 6.28 -1.01
C ILE A 83 9.76 7.01 -1.94
N ALA A 84 10.07 6.37 -3.06
CA ALA A 84 10.88 6.94 -4.13
C ALA A 84 10.03 7.02 -5.40
N THR A 85 10.10 8.15 -6.11
CA THR A 85 9.25 8.39 -7.29
C THR A 85 10.09 8.76 -8.50
N SER A 86 9.80 8.13 -9.65
CA SER A 86 10.24 8.57 -10.96
C SER A 86 9.03 8.89 -11.83
N PHE A 87 9.01 10.10 -12.41
CA PHE A 87 8.01 10.50 -13.39
C PHE A 87 8.39 10.03 -14.81
N ASN A 88 9.61 9.52 -14.97
CA ASN A 88 10.10 8.96 -16.21
C ASN A 88 9.96 7.44 -16.22
N LEU A 89 9.86 6.87 -17.41
CA LEU A 89 9.95 5.43 -17.58
C LEU A 89 11.35 4.95 -17.24
N PRO A 90 11.49 3.81 -16.55
CA PRO A 90 12.77 3.18 -16.36
C PRO A 90 13.37 2.73 -17.71
N ALA A 91 14.69 2.83 -17.83
CA ALA A 91 15.39 2.28 -18.98
C ALA A 91 15.46 0.75 -18.88
N ASN A 92 15.20 0.09 -20.00
CA ASN A 92 15.41 -1.36 -20.09
C ASN A 92 16.90 -1.65 -20.29
N THR A 93 17.51 -2.26 -19.29
CA THR A 93 18.91 -2.71 -19.30
C THR A 93 19.00 -4.21 -18.99
N THR A 94 18.17 -4.99 -19.66
CA THR A 94 18.00 -6.44 -19.42
C THR A 94 19.21 -7.09 -18.73
N PRO A 95 19.02 -7.80 -17.59
CA PRO A 95 17.73 -8.22 -17.03
C PRO A 95 17.10 -7.21 -16.06
N TYR A 96 17.46 -5.96 -16.11
CA TYR A 96 17.06 -4.96 -15.12
C TYR A 96 16.29 -3.80 -15.73
N TRP A 97 15.40 -3.20 -14.91
CA TRP A 97 14.93 -1.83 -15.06
C TRP A 97 15.91 -0.88 -14.37
N ARG A 98 16.45 0.10 -15.09
CA ARG A 98 17.24 1.17 -14.50
C ARG A 98 16.36 2.40 -14.29
N VAL A 99 16.27 2.86 -13.04
CA VAL A 99 15.43 3.97 -12.60
C VAL A 99 16.31 5.13 -12.14
N ASN A 100 16.12 6.31 -12.71
CA ASN A 100 16.61 7.55 -12.13
C ASN A 100 15.44 8.23 -11.42
N TRP A 101 15.64 8.58 -10.15
CA TRP A 101 14.59 9.19 -9.35
C TRP A 101 14.36 10.64 -9.75
N SER A 102 13.10 11.08 -9.77
CA SER A 102 12.74 12.44 -10.13
C SER A 102 12.82 13.36 -8.90
N GLN A 103 13.11 14.62 -9.17
CA GLN A 103 12.97 15.66 -8.17
C GLN A 103 11.48 15.86 -7.83
N THR A 104 11.19 15.90 -6.55
CA THR A 104 9.87 16.19 -5.99
C THR A 104 9.95 17.46 -5.13
N THR A 105 8.83 17.90 -4.55
CA THR A 105 8.82 19.00 -3.57
C THR A 105 9.67 18.69 -2.34
N ASN A 106 9.92 17.40 -2.06
CA ASN A 106 10.76 16.94 -0.94
C ASN A 106 12.21 16.67 -1.34
N GLY A 107 12.62 17.00 -2.57
CA GLY A 107 13.93 16.70 -3.12
C GLY A 107 13.96 15.42 -3.95
N PHE A 108 15.16 14.89 -4.16
CA PHE A 108 15.37 13.60 -4.82
C PHE A 108 15.26 12.44 -3.82
N SER A 109 14.69 11.34 -4.28
CA SER A 109 14.73 10.08 -3.56
C SER A 109 16.02 9.33 -3.87
N VAL A 110 16.40 8.42 -2.97
CA VAL A 110 17.54 7.51 -3.15
C VAL A 110 17.16 6.13 -2.61
N THR A 111 17.88 5.10 -3.06
CA THR A 111 17.86 3.77 -2.44
C THR A 111 19.23 3.49 -1.83
N GLU A 112 19.25 2.90 -0.65
CA GLU A 112 20.47 2.60 0.10
C GLU A 112 20.57 1.12 0.41
N GLY A 113 21.68 0.68 1.00
CA GLY A 113 21.79 -0.66 1.56
C GLY A 113 20.60 -0.96 2.50
N GLY A 114 20.06 -2.15 2.45
CA GLY A 114 18.83 -2.52 3.16
C GLY A 114 17.54 -2.34 2.34
N SER A 115 17.55 -1.52 1.29
CA SER A 115 16.41 -1.40 0.36
C SER A 115 16.27 -2.60 -0.59
N SER A 116 17.25 -3.49 -0.66
CA SER A 116 17.29 -4.67 -1.53
C SER A 116 16.03 -5.52 -1.39
N GLY A 117 15.51 -6.03 -2.51
CA GLY A 117 14.27 -6.82 -2.57
C GLY A 117 12.99 -5.99 -2.56
N SER A 118 13.06 -4.68 -2.32
CA SER A 118 11.88 -3.81 -2.34
C SER A 118 11.23 -3.74 -3.73
N PRO A 119 9.89 -3.60 -3.81
CA PRO A 119 9.17 -3.62 -5.06
C PRO A 119 9.33 -2.33 -5.86
N LEU A 120 9.42 -2.48 -7.19
CA LEU A 120 9.17 -1.41 -8.14
C LEU A 120 7.73 -1.52 -8.65
N LEU A 121 6.98 -0.46 -8.51
CA LEU A 121 5.57 -0.38 -8.87
C LEU A 121 5.36 0.57 -10.05
N THR A 122 4.42 0.26 -10.93
CA THR A 122 3.91 1.24 -11.89
C THR A 122 3.11 2.32 -11.15
N ARG A 123 3.22 3.59 -11.58
CA ARG A 123 2.49 4.70 -10.91
C ARG A 123 0.99 4.67 -11.14
N ASN A 124 0.52 4.11 -12.23
CA ASN A 124 -0.89 4.12 -12.61
C ASN A 124 -1.68 2.92 -12.12
N THR A 125 -1.07 1.74 -12.03
CA THR A 125 -1.77 0.51 -11.62
C THR A 125 -1.30 -0.03 -10.28
N HIS A 126 -0.20 0.51 -9.74
CA HIS A 126 0.44 0.09 -8.48
C HIS A 126 0.81 -1.41 -8.45
N ARG A 127 1.04 -2.01 -9.61
CA ARG A 127 1.46 -3.40 -9.74
C ARG A 127 2.97 -3.52 -9.72
N VAL A 128 3.47 -4.57 -9.10
CA VAL A 128 4.90 -4.89 -9.05
C VAL A 128 5.39 -5.29 -10.44
N ILE A 129 6.45 -4.66 -10.89
CA ILE A 129 7.14 -4.93 -12.17
C ILE A 129 8.61 -5.30 -12.00
N GLY A 130 9.11 -5.26 -10.76
CA GLY A 130 10.49 -5.62 -10.45
C GLY A 130 10.79 -5.59 -8.96
N GLN A 131 11.96 -6.08 -8.59
CA GLN A 131 12.52 -6.10 -7.24
C GLN A 131 13.92 -5.48 -7.23
N LEU A 132 14.24 -4.71 -6.18
CA LEU A 132 15.50 -3.95 -6.12
C LEU A 132 16.71 -4.88 -5.96
N PHE A 133 17.61 -4.84 -6.92
CA PHE A 133 18.94 -5.44 -6.88
C PHE A 133 19.95 -4.51 -6.20
N GLY A 134 20.03 -3.25 -6.63
CA GLY A 134 21.02 -2.29 -6.16
C GLY A 134 20.94 -0.95 -6.89
N GLY A 135 22.05 -0.22 -6.94
CA GLY A 135 22.09 1.08 -7.61
C GLY A 135 23.49 1.68 -7.60
N SER A 136 23.57 2.97 -7.95
CA SER A 136 24.80 3.76 -7.81
C SER A 136 25.08 4.06 -6.34
N ASP A 137 26.33 4.43 -6.05
CA ASP A 137 26.64 5.13 -4.81
C ASP A 137 25.91 6.47 -4.78
N ILE A 138 25.45 6.86 -3.58
CA ILE A 138 24.68 8.09 -3.40
C ILE A 138 25.59 9.29 -3.55
N ASN A 139 25.20 10.22 -4.42
CA ASN A 139 25.90 11.47 -4.62
C ASN A 139 25.01 12.68 -4.29
N CYS A 140 25.04 13.14 -3.06
CA CYS A 140 24.25 14.29 -2.62
C CYS A 140 24.56 15.60 -3.37
N ASN A 141 25.71 15.70 -4.04
CA ASN A 141 26.06 16.86 -4.85
C ASN A 141 25.46 16.80 -6.27
N ASN A 142 25.09 15.59 -6.72
CA ASN A 142 24.46 15.37 -8.02
C ASN A 142 23.44 14.24 -7.96
N PRO A 143 22.37 14.39 -7.16
CA PRO A 143 21.40 13.33 -6.93
C PRO A 143 20.61 12.93 -8.20
N ALA A 144 20.57 13.82 -9.19
CA ALA A 144 19.94 13.50 -10.48
C ALA A 144 20.67 12.41 -11.29
N ALA A 145 21.94 12.17 -10.99
CA ALA A 145 22.74 11.12 -11.62
C ALA A 145 22.57 9.76 -10.94
N ASP A 146 22.07 9.74 -9.71
CA ASP A 146 21.86 8.50 -8.95
C ASP A 146 20.78 7.65 -9.61
N TYR A 147 20.98 6.35 -9.55
CA TYR A 147 20.03 5.40 -10.13
C TYR A 147 19.90 4.14 -9.26
N ALA A 148 18.75 3.50 -9.38
CA ALA A 148 18.49 2.17 -8.88
C ALA A 148 18.26 1.18 -10.01
N ILE A 149 18.60 -0.09 -9.80
CA ILE A 149 18.37 -1.18 -10.76
C ILE A 149 17.51 -2.25 -10.11
N TYR A 150 16.45 -2.63 -10.81
CA TYR A 150 15.46 -3.60 -10.37
C TYR A 150 15.40 -4.77 -11.32
N GLY A 151 15.51 -5.99 -10.80
CA GLY A 151 15.27 -7.19 -11.61
C GLY A 151 13.88 -7.14 -12.24
N GLN A 152 13.80 -7.48 -13.53
CA GLN A 152 12.52 -7.43 -14.27
C GLN A 152 11.61 -8.61 -13.86
N PHE A 153 10.41 -8.30 -13.37
CA PHE A 153 9.46 -9.32 -12.88
C PHE A 153 9.10 -10.35 -13.97
N HIS A 154 8.92 -9.91 -15.22
CA HIS A 154 8.60 -10.83 -16.31
C HIS A 154 9.74 -11.82 -16.63
N LEU A 155 11.00 -11.47 -16.36
CA LEU A 155 12.13 -12.38 -16.48
C LEU A 155 12.24 -13.33 -15.28
N SER A 156 11.81 -12.88 -14.10
CA SER A 156 11.66 -13.73 -12.91
C SER A 156 10.53 -14.75 -13.08
N TRP A 157 9.54 -14.43 -13.92
CA TRP A 157 8.33 -15.23 -14.10
C TRP A 157 8.58 -16.59 -14.72
N ASP A 158 9.31 -16.67 -15.82
CA ASP A 158 9.46 -17.90 -16.61
C ASP A 158 10.90 -18.15 -17.05
N TYR A 159 11.83 -18.16 -16.10
CA TYR A 159 13.22 -18.44 -16.35
C TYR A 159 13.53 -19.94 -16.28
N GLY A 160 13.77 -20.55 -17.44
CA GLY A 160 14.09 -21.99 -17.52
C GLY A 160 12.91 -22.89 -17.18
N THR A 161 13.19 -24.14 -16.82
CA THR A 161 12.17 -25.17 -16.61
C THR A 161 11.99 -25.60 -15.14
N ASN A 162 12.93 -25.21 -14.25
CA ASN A 162 12.89 -25.61 -12.86
C ASN A 162 11.97 -24.68 -12.05
N PRO A 163 10.89 -25.19 -11.42
CA PRO A 163 9.98 -24.39 -10.60
C PRO A 163 10.66 -23.61 -9.47
N GLN A 164 11.76 -24.11 -8.93
CA GLN A 164 12.51 -23.42 -7.88
C GLN A 164 13.34 -22.22 -8.40
N ARG A 165 13.34 -21.98 -9.71
CA ARG A 165 14.12 -20.92 -10.37
C ARG A 165 13.24 -19.86 -11.05
N ARG A 166 11.91 -19.92 -10.89
CA ARG A 166 10.94 -19.05 -11.54
C ARG A 166 9.69 -18.84 -10.68
N LEU A 167 8.92 -17.78 -10.94
CA LEU A 167 7.77 -17.39 -10.15
C LEU A 167 6.46 -18.06 -10.58
N LYS A 168 6.30 -18.40 -11.85
CA LYS A 168 5.00 -18.80 -12.43
C LYS A 168 4.35 -19.99 -11.77
N ASP A 169 5.13 -20.99 -11.36
CA ASP A 169 4.59 -22.22 -10.76
C ASP A 169 4.01 -21.98 -9.36
N TRP A 170 4.40 -20.85 -8.74
CA TRP A 170 3.99 -20.47 -7.40
C TRP A 170 2.91 -19.39 -7.40
N LEU A 171 2.98 -18.41 -8.31
CA LEU A 171 2.05 -17.29 -8.38
C LEU A 171 0.90 -17.50 -9.36
N ASP A 172 0.99 -18.52 -10.23
CA ASP A 172 -0.09 -18.98 -11.11
C ASP A 172 -0.12 -20.53 -11.16
N PRO A 173 -0.33 -21.20 -10.02
CA PRO A 173 -0.27 -22.67 -9.94
C PRO A 173 -1.33 -23.37 -10.81
N ASN A 174 -2.41 -22.67 -11.13
CA ASN A 174 -3.46 -23.18 -12.01
C ASN A 174 -3.19 -22.93 -13.49
N ASN A 175 -2.04 -22.31 -13.81
CA ASN A 175 -1.62 -21.98 -15.18
C ASN A 175 -2.72 -21.24 -15.97
N THR A 176 -3.28 -20.21 -15.35
CA THR A 176 -4.35 -19.38 -15.95
C THR A 176 -3.82 -18.52 -17.09
N GLY A 177 -2.51 -18.32 -17.16
CA GLY A 177 -1.85 -17.47 -18.13
C GLY A 177 -2.01 -15.95 -17.83
N ALA A 178 -2.41 -15.61 -16.62
CA ALA A 178 -2.60 -14.23 -16.20
C ALA A 178 -1.38 -13.37 -16.53
N GLN A 179 -1.59 -12.23 -17.19
CA GLN A 179 -0.53 -11.27 -17.48
C GLN A 179 -0.29 -10.32 -16.31
N PHE A 180 -1.30 -10.11 -15.50
CA PHE A 180 -1.25 -9.31 -14.29
C PHE A 180 -2.31 -9.79 -13.29
N VAL A 181 -2.11 -9.38 -12.05
CA VAL A 181 -3.09 -9.50 -10.96
C VAL A 181 -3.10 -8.15 -10.23
N ASP A 182 -4.28 -7.67 -9.89
CA ASP A 182 -4.41 -6.46 -9.06
C ASP A 182 -4.12 -6.76 -7.59
N GLY A 183 -3.68 -5.73 -6.87
CA GLY A 183 -3.52 -5.83 -5.42
C GLY A 183 -4.87 -5.97 -4.74
N ILE A 184 -4.86 -6.65 -3.61
CA ILE A 184 -6.07 -6.94 -2.84
C ILE A 184 -5.84 -6.47 -1.40
N PRO A 185 -6.70 -5.60 -0.85
CA PRO A 185 -6.76 -5.42 0.59
C PRO A 185 -7.17 -6.75 1.22
N VAL A 186 -6.79 -7.02 2.45
CA VAL A 186 -7.42 -8.10 3.20
C VAL A 186 -8.93 -7.85 3.14
N PRO A 187 -9.75 -8.84 2.78
CA PRO A 187 -11.18 -8.67 2.88
C PRO A 187 -11.50 -8.24 4.31
N GLU A 188 -12.08 -7.06 4.44
CA GLU A 188 -12.57 -6.65 5.74
C GLU A 188 -13.53 -7.71 6.25
N PRO A 189 -13.52 -8.03 7.55
CA PRO A 189 -14.52 -8.92 8.12
C PRO A 189 -15.89 -8.42 7.64
N GLU A 190 -16.73 -9.34 7.19
CA GLU A 190 -18.12 -9.04 6.82
C GLU A 190 -18.69 -8.08 7.86
N PRO A 191 -19.23 -6.94 7.46
CA PRO A 191 -19.71 -5.96 8.42
C PRO A 191 -20.69 -6.66 9.34
N ASP A 192 -20.45 -6.51 10.64
CA ASP A 192 -21.35 -6.97 11.67
C ASP A 192 -22.79 -6.61 11.25
N PRO A 193 -23.73 -7.57 11.20
CA PRO A 193 -25.12 -7.28 10.86
C PRO A 193 -25.80 -6.34 11.84
N ASP A 194 -25.11 -5.91 12.89
CA ASP A 194 -25.63 -4.96 13.86
C ASP A 194 -25.86 -3.57 13.23
N PRO A 195 -26.93 -2.90 13.62
CA PRO A 195 -27.29 -1.59 13.10
C PRO A 195 -26.16 -0.58 13.34
N TYR A 196 -25.89 0.24 12.32
CA TYR A 196 -24.85 1.26 12.38
C TYR A 196 -25.05 2.19 13.57
N VAL A 197 -24.01 2.32 14.38
CA VAL A 197 -24.02 3.18 15.56
C VAL A 197 -23.10 4.36 15.31
N ILE A 198 -23.63 5.57 15.41
CA ILE A 198 -22.80 6.79 15.41
C ILE A 198 -22.58 7.25 16.85
N HIS A 199 -21.37 7.72 17.10
CA HIS A 199 -21.03 8.42 18.32
C HIS A 199 -21.05 9.93 18.07
N ILE A 200 -21.93 10.63 18.73
CA ILE A 200 -21.91 12.09 18.78
C ILE A 200 -21.75 12.50 20.24
N ASN A 201 -20.68 13.19 20.58
CA ASN A 201 -20.39 13.64 21.94
C ASN A 201 -20.56 12.56 23.03
N GLY A 202 -20.13 11.33 22.73
CA GLY A 202 -20.24 10.19 23.66
C GLY A 202 -21.60 9.50 23.74
N SER A 203 -22.57 9.93 22.94
CA SER A 203 -23.87 9.26 22.82
C SER A 203 -23.94 8.40 21.57
N PHE A 204 -24.68 7.30 21.64
CA PHE A 204 -24.85 6.34 20.56
C PHE A 204 -26.17 6.58 19.82
N TYR A 205 -26.14 6.59 18.50
CA TYR A 205 -27.33 6.69 17.65
C TYR A 205 -27.36 5.56 16.65
N GLN A 206 -28.48 4.90 16.55
CA GLN A 206 -28.72 3.87 15.58
C GLN A 206 -29.16 4.50 14.25
N LEU A 207 -28.48 4.17 13.15
CA LEU A 207 -28.82 4.64 11.82
C LEU A 207 -29.63 3.59 11.07
N ASN A 208 -30.84 3.95 10.68
CA ASN A 208 -31.67 3.18 9.77
C ASN A 208 -31.63 3.80 8.38
N CYS A 209 -30.51 3.65 7.67
CA CYS A 209 -30.38 4.22 6.33
C CYS A 209 -29.46 3.40 5.43
N PRO A 210 -29.74 3.37 4.12
CA PRO A 210 -28.82 2.76 3.17
C PRO A 210 -27.55 3.61 3.05
N LEU A 211 -26.41 2.96 3.06
CA LEU A 211 -25.12 3.60 2.83
C LEU A 211 -24.89 3.78 1.33
N LEU A 212 -24.62 5.00 0.88
CA LEU A 212 -24.26 5.32 -0.51
C LEU A 212 -22.82 5.82 -0.61
N GLU A 213 -22.12 5.50 -1.68
CA GLU A 213 -20.68 5.82 -1.83
C GLU A 213 -20.38 7.31 -2.06
N ASN A 214 -19.41 7.92 -1.34
CA ASN A 214 -18.78 9.26 -1.49
C ASN A 214 -19.60 10.49 -1.06
N GLN A 215 -20.42 10.43 -0.05
CA GLN A 215 -21.05 11.64 0.50
C GLN A 215 -20.38 12.15 1.77
N LYS A 216 -20.11 13.45 1.77
CA LYS A 216 -19.71 14.19 2.96
C LYS A 216 -20.94 14.34 3.86
N VAL A 217 -20.80 13.91 5.08
CA VAL A 217 -21.88 14.02 6.05
C VAL A 217 -21.79 15.36 6.75
N THR A 218 -22.83 16.16 6.61
CA THR A 218 -22.95 17.47 7.28
C THR A 218 -24.14 17.41 8.21
N VAL A 219 -23.93 17.70 9.48
CA VAL A 219 -25.02 17.84 10.45
C VAL A 219 -25.43 19.30 10.49
N ASP A 220 -26.62 19.60 9.97
CA ASP A 220 -27.07 20.96 9.76
C ASP A 220 -27.79 21.60 10.95
N HIS A 221 -28.01 20.88 12.04
CA HIS A 221 -28.66 21.50 13.21
C HIS A 221 -28.37 20.84 14.52
N TRP A 222 -28.18 21.67 15.54
CA TRP A 222 -28.31 21.16 16.83
C TRP A 222 -28.83 22.05 17.90
N GLY A 223 -29.70 21.73 18.63
CA GLY A 223 -30.12 22.37 19.85
C GLY A 223 -30.48 21.29 20.85
N GLY A 224 -30.07 21.37 22.08
CA GLY A 224 -30.38 20.38 23.12
C GLY A 224 -29.13 19.71 23.71
N ALA A 225 -29.22 18.46 24.10
CA ALA A 225 -28.21 17.75 24.91
C ALA A 225 -26.83 17.54 24.33
N TYR A 226 -26.52 18.09 23.17
CA TYR A 226 -25.32 17.70 22.41
C TYR A 226 -24.40 18.84 22.08
N ASP A 227 -24.32 19.92 22.69
CA ASP A 227 -23.32 20.99 22.50
C ASP A 227 -22.88 21.32 21.06
N VAL A 228 -23.67 20.98 20.05
CA VAL A 228 -23.44 21.35 18.66
C VAL A 228 -24.28 22.55 18.32
N CYS A 229 -23.66 23.64 17.90
CA CYS A 229 -24.36 24.85 17.54
C CYS A 229 -25.10 24.70 16.21
N LYS A 230 -26.26 25.33 16.12
CA LYS A 230 -27.01 25.42 14.85
C LYS A 230 -26.11 25.96 13.74
N ASN A 231 -26.14 25.32 12.57
CA ASN A 231 -25.33 25.65 11.40
C ASN A 231 -23.80 25.40 11.58
N GLN A 232 -23.40 24.54 12.49
CA GLN A 232 -22.03 24.10 12.58
C GLN A 232 -21.82 22.87 11.69
N GLU A 233 -20.86 22.94 10.79
CA GLU A 233 -20.43 21.77 10.01
C GLU A 233 -19.72 20.79 10.96
N VAL A 234 -20.29 19.61 11.14
CA VAL A 234 -19.68 18.53 11.90
C VAL A 234 -19.28 17.45 10.91
N VAL A 235 -17.97 17.23 10.80
CA VAL A 235 -17.44 16.10 10.05
C VAL A 235 -17.56 14.86 10.94
N LEU A 236 -18.43 13.94 10.58
CA LEU A 236 -18.53 12.65 11.25
C LEU A 236 -17.58 11.69 10.56
N GLU A 237 -16.54 11.27 11.27
CA GLU A 237 -15.70 10.17 10.83
C GLU A 237 -16.38 8.85 11.18
N PHE A 238 -16.70 8.10 10.15
CA PHE A 238 -17.26 6.76 10.31
C PHE A 238 -16.13 5.74 10.33
N THR A 239 -16.14 4.90 11.31
CA THR A 239 -15.25 3.72 11.37
C THR A 239 -15.79 2.54 10.58
N SER A 240 -16.89 2.69 9.85
CA SER A 240 -17.39 1.63 8.98
C SER A 240 -16.87 1.81 7.54
N ASN A 241 -16.56 0.70 6.90
CA ASN A 241 -16.00 0.62 5.55
C ASN A 241 -17.02 0.93 4.43
N LYS A 242 -18.22 1.30 4.77
CA LYS A 242 -19.21 1.72 3.78
C LYS A 242 -19.14 3.22 3.61
N LYS A 243 -18.68 3.62 2.48
CA LYS A 243 -18.61 4.99 2.01
C LYS A 243 -20.03 5.43 1.67
N ASN A 244 -20.50 6.53 2.28
CA ASN A 244 -21.67 7.32 1.93
C ASN A 244 -22.96 7.00 2.65
N LEU A 245 -23.39 8.00 3.38
CA LEU A 245 -24.66 8.09 4.05
C LEU A 245 -25.50 9.19 3.43
N THR A 246 -26.68 8.86 2.94
CA THR A 246 -27.79 9.80 2.84
C THR A 246 -28.81 9.37 3.87
N CYS A 247 -28.76 9.96 5.05
CA CYS A 247 -29.66 9.61 6.14
C CYS A 247 -30.32 10.85 6.73
N SER A 248 -31.57 10.71 7.13
CA SER A 248 -32.17 11.63 8.07
C SER A 248 -32.15 11.02 9.46
N LEU A 249 -31.58 11.69 10.42
CA LEU A 249 -31.74 11.40 11.82
C LEU A 249 -33.02 12.07 12.30
N TRP A 250 -33.83 11.36 13.07
CA TRP A 250 -35.04 11.89 13.68
C TRP A 250 -34.88 11.86 15.18
N ASP A 251 -34.87 13.03 15.81
CA ASP A 251 -34.80 13.18 17.28
C ASP A 251 -36.15 13.50 17.94
N GLY A 252 -37.22 13.51 17.16
CA GLY A 252 -38.57 13.93 17.61
C GLY A 252 -38.89 15.39 17.34
N THR A 253 -37.91 16.20 16.89
CA THR A 253 -38.10 17.63 16.59
C THR A 253 -38.02 17.97 15.12
N GLY A 254 -37.55 17.05 14.30
CA GLY A 254 -37.43 17.16 12.84
C GLY A 254 -36.32 16.28 12.27
N PRO A 255 -36.30 16.07 10.95
CA PRO A 255 -35.26 15.28 10.30
C PRO A 255 -33.95 16.07 10.29
N PHE A 256 -32.86 15.40 10.67
CA PHE A 256 -31.49 15.85 10.40
C PHE A 256 -31.01 15.19 9.11
N TYR A 257 -30.47 15.97 8.21
CA TYR A 257 -29.83 15.46 7.01
C TYR A 257 -28.34 15.26 7.29
N LEU A 258 -27.89 14.02 7.16
CA LEU A 258 -26.50 13.61 7.26
C LEU A 258 -25.88 13.53 5.86
#